data_cb37c9822e9a8142507f555d823b07d3
#
_entry.id   cb37c9822e9a8142507f555d823b07d3
#
_cell.length_a   1.000
_cell.length_b   1.000
_cell.length_c   1.000
_cell.angle_alpha   90.00
_cell.angle_beta   90.00
_cell.angle_gamma   90.00
#
_symmetry.space_group_name_H-M   'P 1'
#
loop_
_entity.id
_entity.type
_entity.pdbx_description
1 polymer ?
#
loop_
_entity_poly.entity_id
_entity_poly.type
_entity_poly.pdbx_seq_one_letter_code
_entity_poly.pdbx_strand_id
1 'polypeptide(L)'
;TLEFYGIYDNKVVLWGTGKPLREFLWSEDMADASVHVLLNVDFKDIIGIEKYSSVFYGAKADGAVDRNNSEGRGGAIPALGEIRNCHINVGTGKELTIRQLSELVVKAVGFEGTVEFDSSKPDGTMRKLIDVSKLHSLGWTHKVEIDEGVRKLFEWYKQSLQ
;
A
#
# COMPACT_ATOMS: atom_id res chain seq x y z
N THR A 1 -1.09 -26.76 22.32
CA THR A 1 -0.72 -25.41 21.88
C THR A 1 -0.80 -25.26 20.37
N LEU A 2 -0.35 -26.26 19.61
CA LEU A 2 -0.46 -26.25 18.13
C LEU A 2 -1.92 -26.30 17.67
N GLU A 3 -2.78 -27.05 18.35
CA GLU A 3 -4.22 -27.13 18.08
C GLU A 3 -4.92 -25.78 18.16
N PHE A 4 -4.50 -24.93 19.09
CA PHE A 4 -5.03 -23.57 19.20
C PHE A 4 -4.80 -22.71 17.94
N TYR A 5 -3.73 -23.01 17.17
CA TYR A 5 -3.42 -22.34 15.92
C TYR A 5 -3.98 -23.05 14.67
N GLY A 6 -4.80 -24.09 14.85
CA GLY A 6 -5.39 -24.84 13.74
C GLY A 6 -4.42 -25.78 13.04
N ILE A 7 -3.40 -26.28 13.76
CA ILE A 7 -2.42 -27.25 13.26
C ILE A 7 -2.68 -28.59 13.93
N TYR A 8 -3.12 -29.58 13.16
CA TYR A 8 -3.47 -30.91 13.61
C TYR A 8 -2.81 -31.95 12.70
N ASP A 9 -2.17 -32.97 13.26
CA ASP A 9 -1.69 -34.16 12.56
C ASP A 9 -1.12 -33.87 11.16
N ASN A 10 -0.14 -32.98 11.05
CA ASN A 10 0.43 -32.56 9.78
C ASN A 10 -0.57 -31.83 8.85
N LYS A 11 -1.56 -31.16 9.43
CA LYS A 11 -2.62 -30.45 8.73
C LYS A 11 -2.78 -29.04 9.27
N VAL A 12 -2.92 -28.07 8.37
CA VAL A 12 -3.24 -26.67 8.69
C VAL A 12 -4.64 -26.36 8.18
N VAL A 13 -5.51 -25.84 9.06
CA VAL A 13 -6.86 -25.40 8.70
C VAL A 13 -6.91 -23.88 8.69
N LEU A 14 -7.23 -23.31 7.52
CA LEU A 14 -7.43 -21.88 7.32
C LEU A 14 -8.93 -21.57 7.25
N TRP A 15 -9.34 -20.48 7.88
CA TRP A 15 -10.71 -20.03 7.87
C TRP A 15 -11.11 -19.45 6.51
N GLY A 16 -12.39 -19.71 6.11
CA GLY A 16 -12.97 -19.22 4.87
C GLY A 16 -12.70 -20.12 3.68
N THR A 17 -12.99 -19.63 2.49
CA THR A 17 -12.85 -20.37 1.23
C THR A 17 -11.47 -20.25 0.59
N GLY A 18 -10.65 -19.32 1.05
CA GLY A 18 -9.37 -18.97 0.42
C GLY A 18 -9.51 -18.13 -0.86
N LYS A 19 -10.74 -17.77 -1.26
CA LYS A 19 -11.02 -16.97 -2.47
C LYS A 19 -10.74 -15.46 -2.33
N PRO A 20 -10.87 -14.82 -1.15
CA PRO A 20 -10.64 -13.38 -1.04
C PRO A 20 -9.28 -12.97 -1.56
N LEU A 21 -9.27 -11.86 -2.28
CA LEU A 21 -8.08 -11.26 -2.86
C LEU A 21 -7.49 -10.23 -1.90
N ARG A 22 -6.17 -10.24 -1.74
CA ARG A 22 -5.42 -9.31 -0.90
C ARG A 22 -4.16 -8.86 -1.61
N GLU A 23 -3.79 -7.65 -1.29
CA GLU A 23 -2.51 -7.05 -1.65
C GLU A 23 -1.56 -7.12 -0.45
N PHE A 24 -0.29 -7.40 -0.71
CA PHE A 24 0.76 -7.46 0.30
C PHE A 24 1.96 -6.65 -0.17
N LEU A 25 2.45 -5.80 0.70
CA LEU A 25 3.64 -5.00 0.45
C LEU A 25 4.70 -5.37 1.47
N TRP A 26 5.93 -5.50 1.00
CA TRP A 26 7.10 -5.69 1.86
C TRP A 26 7.33 -4.45 2.74
N SER A 27 7.62 -4.67 4.05
CA SER A 27 7.68 -3.57 5.02
C SER A 27 8.78 -2.55 4.72
N GLU A 28 9.92 -3.02 4.20
CA GLU A 28 11.02 -2.12 3.81
C GLU A 28 10.66 -1.32 2.55
N ASP A 29 9.89 -1.87 1.61
CA ASP A 29 9.36 -1.12 0.47
C ASP A 29 8.38 -0.04 0.94
N MET A 30 7.55 -0.32 1.95
CA MET A 30 6.68 0.70 2.53
C MET A 30 7.49 1.85 3.15
N ALA A 31 8.55 1.54 3.87
CA ALA A 31 9.46 2.55 4.44
C ALA A 31 10.16 3.35 3.35
N ASP A 32 10.69 2.67 2.31
CA ASP A 32 11.35 3.28 1.16
C ASP A 32 10.40 4.21 0.38
N ALA A 33 9.14 3.81 0.16
CA ALA A 33 8.12 4.66 -0.43
C ALA A 33 7.88 5.94 0.39
N SER A 34 7.81 5.80 1.70
CA SER A 34 7.59 6.94 2.61
C SER A 34 8.76 7.93 2.56
N VAL A 35 9.99 7.43 2.55
CA VAL A 35 11.21 8.24 2.41
C VAL A 35 11.27 8.89 1.02
N HIS A 36 10.93 8.13 -0.05
CA HIS A 36 10.90 8.67 -1.41
C HIS A 36 9.94 9.86 -1.52
N VAL A 37 8.72 9.72 -1.01
CA VAL A 37 7.72 10.81 -1.03
C VAL A 37 8.21 12.00 -0.22
N LEU A 38 8.79 11.78 0.96
CA LEU A 38 9.29 12.86 1.82
C LEU A 38 10.42 13.67 1.17
N LEU A 39 11.32 13.00 0.44
CA LEU A 39 12.52 13.63 -0.11
C LEU A 39 12.33 14.18 -1.53
N ASN A 40 11.41 13.64 -2.33
CA ASN A 40 11.34 13.88 -3.76
C ASN A 40 10.00 14.46 -4.24
N VAL A 41 8.98 14.56 -3.38
CA VAL A 41 7.62 14.95 -3.77
C VAL A 41 7.21 16.21 -3.03
N ASP A 42 7.02 17.30 -3.76
CA ASP A 42 6.42 18.52 -3.22
C ASP A 42 4.89 18.44 -3.26
N PHE A 43 4.21 19.20 -2.40
CA PHE A 43 2.75 19.28 -2.39
C PHE A 43 2.15 19.69 -3.75
N LYS A 44 2.86 20.57 -4.50
CA LYS A 44 2.49 20.96 -5.86
C LYS A 44 2.40 19.79 -6.83
N ASP A 45 3.26 18.77 -6.67
CA ASP A 45 3.28 17.58 -7.52
C ASP A 45 2.05 16.68 -7.26
N ILE A 46 1.53 16.72 -6.02
CA ILE A 46 0.35 15.95 -5.61
C ILE A 46 -0.93 16.58 -6.15
N ILE A 47 -1.06 17.90 -6.10
CA ILE A 47 -2.29 18.63 -6.47
C ILE A 47 -2.28 19.22 -7.88
N GLY A 48 -1.14 19.22 -8.53
CA GLY A 48 -0.91 19.89 -9.83
C GLY A 48 -0.51 21.35 -9.68
N ILE A 49 0.42 21.80 -10.54
CA ILE A 49 1.05 23.13 -10.42
C ILE A 49 0.05 24.28 -10.60
N GLU A 50 -0.94 24.13 -11.47
CA GLU A 50 -1.97 25.15 -11.70
C GLU A 50 -2.82 25.37 -10.44
N LYS A 51 -3.23 24.25 -9.82
CA LYS A 51 -4.03 24.28 -8.61
C LYS A 51 -3.22 24.80 -7.42
N TYR A 52 -1.95 24.43 -7.32
CA TYR A 52 -1.01 24.95 -6.33
C TYR A 52 -0.86 26.46 -6.47
N SER A 53 -0.63 26.97 -7.69
CA SER A 53 -0.46 28.39 -7.97
C SER A 53 -1.70 29.20 -7.62
N SER A 54 -2.91 28.70 -7.93
CA SER A 54 -4.17 29.37 -7.58
C SER A 54 -4.40 29.45 -6.06
N VAL A 55 -3.99 28.40 -5.32
CA VAL A 55 -4.16 28.32 -3.86
C VAL A 55 -3.19 29.24 -3.12
N PHE A 56 -1.92 29.28 -3.54
CA PHE A 56 -0.88 29.97 -2.77
C PHE A 56 -0.51 31.34 -3.31
N TYR A 57 -0.72 31.62 -4.59
CA TYR A 57 -0.31 32.86 -5.24
C TYR A 57 -1.47 33.68 -5.82
N GLY A 58 -2.72 33.24 -5.68
CA GLY A 58 -3.87 33.97 -6.18
C GLY A 58 -3.83 34.22 -7.70
N ALA A 59 -3.41 33.20 -8.47
CA ALA A 59 -3.26 33.33 -9.92
C ALA A 59 -4.59 33.72 -10.58
N LYS A 60 -4.57 34.84 -11.34
CA LYS A 60 -5.67 35.20 -12.24
C LYS A 60 -5.76 34.18 -13.35
N ALA A 61 -6.96 34.00 -13.92
CA ALA A 61 -7.25 33.03 -14.98
C ALA A 61 -6.40 33.19 -16.28
N ASP A 62 -5.60 34.25 -16.38
CA ASP A 62 -4.71 34.58 -17.48
C ASP A 62 -3.22 34.23 -17.23
N GLY A 63 -2.92 33.55 -16.12
CA GLY A 63 -1.54 33.13 -15.79
C GLY A 63 -0.61 34.26 -15.35
N ALA A 64 -1.08 35.48 -15.20
CA ALA A 64 -0.29 36.59 -14.72
C ALA A 64 -0.17 36.57 -13.19
N VAL A 65 1.02 36.31 -12.69
CA VAL A 65 1.35 36.47 -11.26
C VAL A 65 1.46 37.94 -10.96
N ASP A 66 0.57 38.50 -10.15
CA ASP A 66 0.69 39.88 -9.67
C ASP A 66 1.82 39.99 -8.66
N ARG A 67 3.01 40.36 -9.18
CA ARG A 67 4.25 40.56 -8.39
C ARG A 67 4.22 41.83 -7.52
N ASN A 68 3.18 42.64 -7.66
CA ASN A 68 3.10 43.95 -6.95
C ASN A 68 2.26 43.86 -5.67
N ASN A 69 1.70 42.69 -5.32
CA ASN A 69 0.97 42.53 -4.07
C ASN A 69 1.95 42.24 -2.91
N SER A 70 2.80 43.25 -2.59
CA SER A 70 3.67 43.22 -1.41
C SER A 70 2.90 43.38 -0.08
N GLU A 71 1.61 43.61 -0.12
CA GLU A 71 0.71 43.58 1.03
C GLU A 71 -0.01 42.22 1.11
N GLY A 72 0.77 41.14 1.06
CA GLY A 72 0.31 39.77 0.99
C GLY A 72 -0.31 39.24 2.27
N ARG A 73 -1.48 39.74 2.65
CA ARG A 73 -2.34 39.09 3.68
C ARG A 73 -3.83 39.29 3.41
N GLY A 74 -4.29 39.08 2.19
CA GLY A 74 -5.71 39.29 1.89
C GLY A 74 -6.27 38.59 0.65
N GLY A 75 -5.50 37.78 -0.05
CA GLY A 75 -6.06 36.86 -1.04
C GLY A 75 -6.91 35.82 -0.30
N ALA A 76 -8.20 35.71 -0.66
CA ALA A 76 -9.02 34.65 -0.12
C ALA A 76 -8.29 33.33 -0.34
N ILE A 77 -7.81 32.71 0.75
CA ILE A 77 -7.32 31.34 0.72
C ILE A 77 -8.48 30.53 0.16
N PRO A 78 -8.34 29.87 -1.02
CA PRO A 78 -9.39 29.00 -1.52
C PRO A 78 -9.81 28.12 -0.37
N ALA A 79 -11.10 28.02 -0.10
CA ALA A 79 -11.57 27.23 1.01
C ALA A 79 -10.88 25.84 0.90
N LEU A 80 -10.25 25.38 1.98
CA LEU A 80 -9.55 24.09 2.04
C LEU A 80 -10.35 22.92 1.45
N GLY A 81 -11.69 23.10 1.29
CA GLY A 81 -12.61 22.17 0.63
C GLY A 81 -12.39 21.99 -0.88
N GLU A 82 -11.64 22.85 -1.55
CA GLU A 82 -11.32 22.70 -2.99
C GLU A 82 -10.09 21.82 -3.25
N ILE A 83 -9.20 21.67 -2.25
CA ILE A 83 -8.07 20.76 -2.33
C ILE A 83 -8.55 19.37 -1.94
N ARG A 84 -8.69 18.51 -2.94
CA ARG A 84 -9.10 17.12 -2.75
C ARG A 84 -8.04 16.18 -3.30
N ASN A 85 -8.10 14.94 -2.85
CA ASN A 85 -7.28 13.86 -3.40
C ASN A 85 -5.76 14.06 -3.21
N CYS A 86 -5.36 14.62 -2.06
CA CYS A 86 -3.93 14.79 -1.70
C CYS A 86 -3.32 13.54 -1.07
N HIS A 87 -4.10 12.50 -0.79
CA HIS A 87 -3.57 11.24 -0.29
C HIS A 87 -2.80 10.49 -1.38
N ILE A 88 -1.83 9.71 -0.95
CA ILE A 88 -1.05 8.79 -1.78
C ILE A 88 -1.24 7.39 -1.19
N ASN A 89 -1.76 6.48 -1.98
CA ASN A 89 -1.81 5.07 -1.60
C ASN A 89 -0.44 4.45 -1.82
N VAL A 90 0.04 3.68 -0.82
CA VAL A 90 1.30 2.95 -0.89
C VAL A 90 1.01 1.46 -0.95
N GLY A 91 1.37 0.82 -2.03
CA GLY A 91 1.11 -0.60 -2.28
C GLY A 91 1.83 -1.11 -3.53
N THR A 92 1.53 -2.33 -3.92
CA THR A 92 2.12 -2.98 -5.09
C THR A 92 1.24 -2.85 -6.34
N GLY A 93 -0.07 -2.61 -6.16
CA GLY A 93 -1.07 -2.70 -7.22
C GLY A 93 -1.35 -4.13 -7.69
N LYS A 94 -0.80 -5.15 -7.00
CA LYS A 94 -0.97 -6.56 -7.32
C LYS A 94 -1.72 -7.28 -6.21
N GLU A 95 -2.61 -8.18 -6.58
CA GLU A 95 -3.38 -8.96 -5.63
C GLU A 95 -3.26 -10.45 -5.92
N LEU A 96 -3.39 -11.25 -4.87
CA LEU A 96 -3.49 -12.70 -4.97
C LEU A 96 -4.55 -13.21 -3.98
N THR A 97 -5.06 -14.41 -4.21
CA THR A 97 -6.01 -15.05 -3.29
C THR A 97 -5.29 -15.52 -2.02
N ILE A 98 -6.05 -15.65 -0.93
CA ILE A 98 -5.51 -16.25 0.31
C ILE A 98 -5.02 -17.68 0.05
N ARG A 99 -5.66 -18.41 -0.87
CA ARG A 99 -5.19 -19.73 -1.30
C ARG A 99 -3.80 -19.68 -1.93
N GLN A 100 -3.60 -18.78 -2.90
CA GLN A 100 -2.29 -18.60 -3.55
C GLN A 100 -1.22 -18.19 -2.53
N LEU A 101 -1.56 -17.29 -1.58
CA LEU A 101 -0.63 -16.94 -0.51
C LEU A 101 -0.26 -18.16 0.34
N SER A 102 -1.24 -19.00 0.73
CA SER A 102 -0.96 -20.20 1.50
C SER A 102 -0.05 -21.18 0.76
N GLU A 103 -0.21 -21.32 -0.55
CA GLU A 103 0.67 -22.13 -1.40
C GLU A 103 2.11 -21.60 -1.42
N LEU A 104 2.29 -20.27 -1.51
CA LEU A 104 3.61 -19.64 -1.44
C LEU A 104 4.27 -19.88 -0.07
N VAL A 105 3.51 -19.77 1.02
CA VAL A 105 4.02 -20.03 2.38
C VAL A 105 4.41 -21.50 2.53
N VAL A 106 3.52 -22.44 2.15
CA VAL A 106 3.80 -23.89 2.18
C VAL A 106 5.11 -24.22 1.46
N LYS A 107 5.28 -23.66 0.26
CA LYS A 107 6.50 -23.84 -0.54
C LYS A 107 7.74 -23.27 0.15
N ALA A 108 7.64 -22.07 0.72
CA ALA A 108 8.77 -21.40 1.35
C ALA A 108 9.24 -22.10 2.63
N VAL A 109 8.30 -22.63 3.43
CA VAL A 109 8.63 -23.31 4.70
C VAL A 109 8.95 -24.80 4.49
N GLY A 110 8.69 -25.37 3.31
CA GLY A 110 8.88 -26.79 3.05
C GLY A 110 7.87 -27.66 3.81
N PHE A 111 6.64 -27.19 4.00
CA PHE A 111 5.61 -27.95 4.73
C PHE A 111 5.06 -29.07 3.86
N GLU A 112 5.20 -30.31 4.32
CA GLU A 112 4.77 -31.53 3.61
C GLU A 112 3.35 -32.00 3.97
N GLY A 113 2.66 -31.28 4.85
CA GLY A 113 1.30 -31.59 5.28
C GLY A 113 0.24 -31.07 4.30
N THR A 114 -1.02 -31.12 4.75
CA THR A 114 -2.16 -30.63 3.97
C THR A 114 -2.64 -29.27 4.47
N VAL A 115 -3.08 -28.41 3.55
CA VAL A 115 -3.79 -27.16 3.88
C VAL A 115 -5.24 -27.28 3.46
N GLU A 116 -6.15 -27.16 4.41
CA GLU A 116 -7.58 -27.17 4.19
C GLU A 116 -8.20 -25.81 4.48
N PHE A 117 -9.32 -25.53 3.82
CA PHE A 117 -10.09 -24.30 4.02
C PHE A 117 -11.44 -24.64 4.66
N ASP A 118 -11.69 -24.08 5.85
CA ASP A 118 -12.97 -24.23 6.55
C ASP A 118 -13.98 -23.20 6.05
N SER A 119 -14.75 -23.59 5.04
CA SER A 119 -15.80 -22.75 4.46
C SER A 119 -17.01 -22.52 5.38
N SER A 120 -17.08 -23.16 6.55
CA SER A 120 -18.08 -22.82 7.58
C SER A 120 -17.79 -21.49 8.26
N LYS A 121 -16.55 -21.02 8.17
CA LYS A 121 -16.13 -19.71 8.65
C LYS A 121 -16.29 -18.65 7.56
N PRO A 122 -16.68 -17.42 7.93
CA PRO A 122 -16.91 -16.37 6.95
C PRO A 122 -15.62 -15.96 6.25
N ASP A 123 -15.70 -15.74 4.95
CA ASP A 123 -14.72 -14.92 4.24
C ASP A 123 -14.83 -13.46 4.71
N GLY A 124 -13.75 -12.74 4.75
CA GLY A 124 -13.80 -11.29 4.90
C GLY A 124 -14.21 -10.60 3.59
N THR A 125 -13.99 -9.29 3.48
CA THR A 125 -14.20 -8.54 2.24
C THR A 125 -13.52 -9.25 1.07
N MET A 126 -14.24 -9.48 -0.03
CA MET A 126 -13.74 -10.30 -1.15
C MET A 126 -12.54 -9.68 -1.86
N ARG A 127 -12.46 -8.35 -1.94
CA ARG A 127 -11.38 -7.65 -2.61
C ARG A 127 -10.99 -6.37 -1.87
N LYS A 128 -9.67 -6.14 -1.73
CA LYS A 128 -9.08 -4.91 -1.18
C LYS A 128 -7.81 -4.56 -1.95
N LEU A 129 -7.98 -4.05 -3.16
CA LEU A 129 -6.89 -3.51 -3.97
C LEU A 129 -6.95 -1.98 -3.90
N ILE A 130 -5.81 -1.35 -3.71
CA ILE A 130 -5.68 0.11 -3.75
C ILE A 130 -5.15 0.57 -5.11
N ASP A 131 -5.54 1.76 -5.51
CA ASP A 131 -5.00 2.40 -6.71
C ASP A 131 -3.66 3.07 -6.36
N VAL A 132 -2.58 2.58 -6.95
CA VAL A 132 -1.20 3.06 -6.75
C VAL A 132 -0.70 3.93 -7.90
N SER A 133 -1.54 4.26 -8.86
CA SER A 133 -1.16 4.99 -10.09
C SER A 133 -0.52 6.34 -9.77
N LYS A 134 -1.00 7.04 -8.74
CA LYS A 134 -0.42 8.30 -8.28
C LYS A 134 1.02 8.11 -7.79
N LEU A 135 1.27 7.11 -6.94
CA LEU A 135 2.60 6.81 -6.42
C LEU A 135 3.58 6.45 -7.56
N HIS A 136 3.11 5.65 -8.52
CA HIS A 136 3.90 5.30 -9.71
C HIS A 136 4.23 6.54 -10.57
N SER A 137 3.27 7.46 -10.75
CA SER A 137 3.51 8.72 -11.48
C SER A 137 4.48 9.66 -10.76
N LEU A 138 4.64 9.51 -9.44
CA LEU A 138 5.63 10.21 -8.63
C LEU A 138 7.00 9.49 -8.58
N GLY A 139 7.20 8.47 -9.40
CA GLY A 139 8.48 7.83 -9.66
C GLY A 139 8.86 6.69 -8.71
N TRP A 140 7.92 6.15 -7.92
CA TRP A 140 8.21 5.02 -7.04
C TRP A 140 7.40 3.77 -7.40
N THR A 141 8.06 2.62 -7.33
CA THR A 141 7.44 1.28 -7.45
C THR A 141 8.07 0.34 -6.42
N HIS A 142 7.32 -0.68 -5.99
CA HIS A 142 7.85 -1.70 -5.08
C HIS A 142 8.99 -2.49 -5.73
N LYS A 143 9.87 -3.03 -4.90
CA LYS A 143 11.08 -3.75 -5.33
C LYS A 143 11.00 -5.24 -5.04
N VAL A 144 10.26 -5.62 -3.98
CA VAL A 144 10.17 -7.00 -3.50
C VAL A 144 8.83 -7.60 -3.90
N GLU A 145 8.88 -8.65 -4.71
CA GLU A 145 7.69 -9.43 -5.09
C GLU A 145 7.27 -10.36 -3.94
N ILE A 146 6.00 -10.77 -3.92
CA ILE A 146 5.41 -11.50 -2.80
C ILE A 146 6.12 -12.83 -2.50
N ASP A 147 6.53 -13.58 -3.51
CA ASP A 147 7.22 -14.86 -3.34
C ASP A 147 8.62 -14.68 -2.72
N GLU A 148 9.33 -13.61 -3.09
CA GLU A 148 10.59 -13.22 -2.46
C GLU A 148 10.35 -12.75 -1.02
N GLY A 149 9.34 -11.92 -0.79
CA GLY A 149 8.98 -11.42 0.53
C GLY A 149 8.65 -12.54 1.52
N VAL A 150 7.88 -13.54 1.09
CA VAL A 150 7.56 -14.72 1.92
C VAL A 150 8.83 -15.50 2.29
N ARG A 151 9.76 -15.70 1.34
CA ARG A 151 11.04 -16.39 1.62
C ARG A 151 11.91 -15.59 2.59
N LYS A 152 12.06 -14.28 2.38
CA LYS A 152 12.82 -13.39 3.28
C LYS A 152 12.25 -13.41 4.71
N LEU A 153 10.92 -13.36 4.83
CA LEU A 153 10.24 -13.40 6.12
C LEU A 153 10.49 -14.71 6.85
N PHE A 154 10.46 -15.84 6.12
CA PHE A 154 10.74 -17.14 6.72
C PHE A 154 12.20 -17.29 7.17
N GLU A 155 13.17 -16.81 6.38
CA GLU A 155 14.58 -16.80 6.79
C GLU A 155 14.81 -15.93 8.03
N TRP A 156 14.22 -14.74 8.09
CA TRP A 156 14.26 -13.90 9.27
C TRP A 156 13.66 -14.60 10.50
N TYR A 157 12.51 -15.26 10.33
CA TYR A 157 11.86 -16.01 11.41
C TYR A 157 12.76 -17.13 11.94
N LYS A 158 13.40 -17.91 11.07
CA LYS A 158 14.35 -18.96 11.50
C LYS A 158 15.52 -18.39 12.33
N GLN A 159 16.06 -17.25 11.94
CA GLN A 159 17.15 -16.61 12.68
C GLN A 159 16.69 -16.10 14.05
N SER A 160 15.44 -15.66 14.18
CA SER A 160 14.89 -15.17 15.45
C SER A 160 14.60 -16.27 16.47
N LEU A 161 14.65 -17.54 16.07
CA LEU A 161 14.47 -18.70 16.95
C LEU A 161 15.79 -19.26 17.52
N GLN A 162 16.93 -18.78 17.06
CA GLN A 162 18.27 -19.15 17.53
C GLN A 162 18.73 -18.22 18.65
#